data_c2afafae7bf8466664011907dc772a60
#
_entry.id   c2afafae7bf8466664011907dc772a60
#
_cell.length_a   1.000
_cell.length_b   1.000
_cell.length_c   1.000
_cell.angle_alpha   90.00
_cell.angle_beta   90.00
_cell.angle_gamma   90.00
#
_symmetry.space_group_name_H-M   'P 1'
#
loop_
_entity.id
_entity.type
_entity.pdbx_description
1 polymer ?
#
loop_
_entity_poly.entity_id
_entity_poly.type
_entity_poly.pdbx_seq_one_letter_code
_entity_poly.pdbx_strand_id
1 'polypeptide(L)'
;AEEVRYIVTDSQSRMLVVENTEQLDKVLRLPELREQVSHIILVDDDRAAGSHLDDRVLTWAQLLELGAARLTADPECVDRAIAAVGPDSLSTLIYTSGTTGRPKGVELLHRNWTYEGFAMKYLDFVTEDDLLYLWLPFSHVFGRDLLAVQLAIGFRAAVDGRVDHIMQGLQETRPTILVGVPRIFEKVRAAVLTMYPQN
;
A
#
# COMPACT_ATOMS: atom_id res chain seq x y z
N ALA A 1 8.20 -11.00 14.51
CA ALA A 1 8.84 -9.95 15.32
C ALA A 1 10.23 -9.57 14.78
N GLU A 2 11.12 -10.56 14.50
CA GLU A 2 12.48 -10.29 14.02
C GLU A 2 12.52 -9.57 12.67
N GLU A 3 11.69 -9.95 11.73
CA GLU A 3 11.58 -9.32 10.42
C GLU A 3 11.08 -7.86 10.53
N VAL A 4 10.08 -7.61 11.39
CA VAL A 4 9.60 -6.24 11.67
C VAL A 4 10.73 -5.39 12.22
N ARG A 5 11.45 -5.89 13.23
CA ARG A 5 12.62 -5.21 13.79
C ARG A 5 13.64 -4.86 12.73
N TYR A 6 14.01 -5.86 11.92
CA TYR A 6 15.01 -5.68 10.86
C TYR A 6 14.58 -4.59 9.86
N ILE A 7 13.36 -4.69 9.30
CA ILE A 7 12.87 -3.75 8.29
C ILE A 7 12.77 -2.33 8.86
N VAL A 8 12.24 -2.17 10.06
CA VAL A 8 12.09 -0.85 10.69
C VAL A 8 13.47 -0.22 10.97
N THR A 9 14.42 -1.01 11.46
CA THR A 9 15.77 -0.50 11.75
C THR A 9 16.53 -0.16 10.46
N ASP A 10 16.50 -1.03 9.48
CA ASP A 10 17.20 -0.86 8.19
C ASP A 10 16.65 0.33 7.39
N SER A 11 15.32 0.47 7.34
CA SER A 11 14.65 1.60 6.68
C SER A 11 14.74 2.92 7.43
N GLN A 12 15.21 2.90 8.67
CA GLN A 12 15.22 4.07 9.57
C GLN A 12 13.83 4.71 9.74
N SER A 13 12.78 3.90 9.66
CA SER A 13 11.40 4.39 9.81
C SER A 13 11.17 4.98 11.20
N ARG A 14 10.63 6.18 11.26
CA ARG A 14 10.33 6.91 12.50
C ARG A 14 8.86 6.87 12.88
N MET A 15 8.00 6.51 11.94
CA MET A 15 6.58 6.34 12.13
C MET A 15 6.15 5.01 11.54
N LEU A 16 5.25 4.31 12.23
CA LEU A 16 4.65 3.06 11.75
C LEU A 16 3.14 3.24 11.63
N VAL A 17 2.55 2.62 10.62
CA VAL A 17 1.10 2.46 10.51
C VAL A 17 0.79 0.98 10.66
N VAL A 18 -0.07 0.63 11.59
CA VAL A 18 -0.47 -0.75 11.87
C VAL A 18 -1.98 -0.89 11.70
N GLU A 19 -2.39 -2.01 11.13
CA GLU A 19 -3.78 -2.26 10.79
C GLU A 19 -4.67 -2.35 12.03
N ASN A 20 -4.27 -3.17 13.01
CA ASN A 20 -5.06 -3.50 14.18
C ASN A 20 -4.18 -3.74 15.42
N THR A 21 -4.81 -4.08 16.54
CA THR A 21 -4.11 -4.29 17.83
C THR A 21 -3.17 -5.50 17.80
N GLU A 22 -3.45 -6.54 17.03
CA GLU A 22 -2.53 -7.67 16.89
C GLU A 22 -1.19 -7.23 16.28
N GLN A 23 -1.23 -6.37 15.25
CA GLN A 23 -0.02 -5.83 14.63
C GLN A 23 0.68 -4.81 15.56
N LEU A 24 -0.09 -4.00 16.29
CA LEU A 24 0.43 -3.09 17.30
C LEU A 24 1.23 -3.83 18.37
N ASP A 25 0.70 -4.92 18.91
CA ASP A 25 1.36 -5.74 19.91
C ASP A 25 2.70 -6.30 19.45
N LYS A 26 2.82 -6.64 18.17
CA LYS A 26 4.10 -7.12 17.59
C LYS A 26 5.18 -6.05 17.66
N VAL A 27 4.81 -4.77 17.47
CA VAL A 27 5.74 -3.64 17.53
C VAL A 27 6.07 -3.30 18.99
N LEU A 28 5.08 -3.27 19.87
CA LEU A 28 5.27 -2.93 21.29
C LEU A 28 6.15 -3.92 22.06
N ARG A 29 6.23 -5.18 21.59
CA ARG A 29 7.14 -6.22 22.12
C ARG A 29 8.60 -6.05 21.69
N LEU A 30 8.94 -4.99 20.93
CA LEU A 30 10.29 -4.69 20.43
C LEU A 30 10.81 -3.42 21.11
N PRO A 31 11.31 -3.50 22.37
CA PRO A 31 11.73 -2.33 23.13
C PRO A 31 12.85 -1.54 22.45
N GLU A 32 13.68 -2.19 21.64
CA GLU A 32 14.74 -1.58 20.86
C GLU A 32 14.25 -0.58 19.81
N LEU A 33 12.99 -0.68 19.37
CA LEU A 33 12.39 0.28 18.44
C LEU A 33 11.85 1.53 19.13
N ARG A 34 11.83 1.57 20.48
CA ARG A 34 11.20 2.67 21.24
C ARG A 34 11.87 4.02 21.00
N GLU A 35 13.18 4.06 20.86
CA GLU A 35 13.92 5.30 20.61
C GLU A 35 13.81 5.77 19.16
N GLN A 36 13.70 4.84 18.24
CA GLN A 36 13.64 5.13 16.81
C GLN A 36 12.25 5.52 16.35
N VAL A 37 11.21 4.77 16.77
CA VAL A 37 9.82 4.95 16.35
C VAL A 37 9.15 5.92 17.28
N SER A 38 8.95 7.14 16.82
CA SER A 38 8.32 8.23 17.58
C SER A 38 6.79 8.16 17.60
N HIS A 39 6.16 7.61 16.57
CA HIS A 39 4.70 7.48 16.47
C HIS A 39 4.29 6.15 15.84
N ILE A 40 3.18 5.60 16.33
CA ILE A 40 2.53 4.41 15.76
C ILE A 40 1.07 4.77 15.51
N ILE A 41 0.62 4.67 14.28
CA ILE A 41 -0.77 4.97 13.89
C ILE A 41 -1.53 3.65 13.84
N LEU A 42 -2.55 3.52 14.69
CA LEU A 42 -3.46 2.39 14.73
C LEU A 42 -4.69 2.69 13.86
N VAL A 43 -4.89 1.91 12.78
CA VAL A 43 -6.00 2.13 11.83
C VAL A 43 -7.32 1.64 12.44
N ASP A 44 -7.40 0.35 12.77
CA ASP A 44 -8.57 -0.27 13.39
C ASP A 44 -8.33 -0.46 14.89
N ASP A 45 -8.99 0.37 15.68
CA ASP A 45 -8.93 0.27 17.14
C ASP A 45 -10.03 -0.66 17.65
N ASP A 46 -9.73 -1.94 17.73
CA ASP A 46 -10.61 -3.02 18.20
C ASP A 46 -10.50 -3.30 19.71
N ARG A 47 -9.85 -2.40 20.46
CA ARG A 47 -9.66 -2.53 21.92
C ARG A 47 -10.94 -2.22 22.70
N ALA A 48 -11.00 -2.78 23.91
CA ALA A 48 -12.02 -2.40 24.87
C ALA A 48 -11.92 -0.89 25.20
N ALA A 49 -13.05 -0.22 25.31
CA ALA A 49 -13.11 1.19 25.65
C ALA A 49 -12.37 1.46 26.99
N GLY A 50 -11.48 2.47 27.00
CA GLY A 50 -10.69 2.84 28.16
C GLY A 50 -9.37 2.08 28.35
N SER A 51 -8.98 1.21 27.42
CA SER A 51 -7.66 0.59 27.42
C SER A 51 -6.56 1.65 27.25
N HIS A 52 -5.52 1.58 28.10
CA HIS A 52 -4.39 2.50 27.98
C HIS A 52 -3.53 2.16 26.79
N LEU A 53 -3.15 3.16 26.00
CA LEU A 53 -2.16 3.06 24.92
C LEU A 53 -0.77 3.47 25.40
N ASP A 54 0.24 2.92 24.70
CA ASP A 54 1.58 3.50 24.71
C ASP A 54 1.49 4.96 24.23
N ASP A 55 2.26 5.84 24.85
CA ASP A 55 2.27 7.30 24.59
C ASP A 55 2.60 7.69 23.13
N ARG A 56 3.18 6.77 22.37
CA ARG A 56 3.50 6.95 20.94
C ARG A 56 2.35 6.57 19.99
N VAL A 57 1.30 5.93 20.52
CA VAL A 57 0.22 5.40 19.69
C VAL A 57 -0.87 6.45 19.52
N LEU A 58 -1.19 6.74 18.26
CA LEU A 58 -2.32 7.55 17.85
C LEU A 58 -3.33 6.66 17.13
N THR A 59 -4.60 6.84 17.42
CA THR A 59 -5.67 6.26 16.59
C THR A 59 -5.77 7.01 15.26
N TRP A 60 -6.38 6.37 14.26
CA TRP A 60 -6.64 7.03 12.96
C TRP A 60 -7.45 8.32 13.14
N ALA A 61 -8.45 8.34 14.02
CA ALA A 61 -9.24 9.53 14.31
C ALA A 61 -8.39 10.67 14.88
N GLN A 62 -7.52 10.38 15.85
CA GLN A 62 -6.60 11.38 16.42
C GLN A 62 -5.63 11.93 15.37
N LEU A 63 -5.12 11.09 14.47
CA LEU A 63 -4.27 11.55 13.37
C LEU A 63 -5.03 12.53 12.46
N LEU A 64 -6.29 12.25 12.12
CA LEU A 64 -7.11 13.14 11.30
C LEU A 64 -7.40 14.48 12.00
N GLU A 65 -7.66 14.48 13.31
CA GLU A 65 -7.85 15.69 14.10
C GLU A 65 -6.59 16.56 14.12
N LEU A 66 -5.42 15.95 14.34
CA LEU A 66 -4.13 16.64 14.28
C LEU A 66 -3.87 17.23 12.90
N GLY A 67 -4.18 16.49 11.83
CA GLY A 67 -4.07 16.95 10.45
C GLY A 67 -4.96 18.15 10.16
N ALA A 68 -6.23 18.11 10.58
CA ALA A 68 -7.17 19.21 10.42
C ALA A 68 -6.73 20.47 11.18
N ALA A 69 -6.26 20.31 12.43
CA ALA A 69 -5.72 21.41 13.21
C ALA A 69 -4.46 22.01 12.54
N ARG A 70 -3.58 21.18 12.00
CA ARG A 70 -2.39 21.63 11.26
C ARG A 70 -2.75 22.44 10.03
N LEU A 71 -3.70 21.97 9.21
CA LEU A 71 -4.16 22.68 8.02
C LEU A 71 -4.85 24.00 8.35
N THR A 72 -5.58 24.06 9.48
CA THR A 72 -6.18 25.31 9.96
C THR A 72 -5.13 26.34 10.37
N ALA A 73 -4.07 25.90 11.03
CA ALA A 73 -2.98 26.78 11.48
C ALA A 73 -2.04 27.20 10.34
N ASP A 74 -1.90 26.35 9.31
CA ASP A 74 -0.96 26.55 8.21
C ASP A 74 -1.51 25.88 6.93
N PRO A 75 -2.41 26.56 6.21
CA PRO A 75 -3.09 26.00 5.03
C PRO A 75 -2.14 25.57 3.89
N GLU A 76 -0.96 26.19 3.81
CA GLU A 76 0.00 25.90 2.74
C GLU A 76 1.02 24.79 3.10
N CYS A 77 0.91 24.16 4.27
CA CYS A 77 1.92 23.21 4.74
C CYS A 77 2.08 21.99 3.81
N VAL A 78 1.00 21.52 3.20
CA VAL A 78 1.01 20.40 2.25
C VAL A 78 1.65 20.83 0.92
N ASP A 79 1.26 21.99 0.39
CA ASP A 79 1.80 22.50 -0.88
C ASP A 79 3.31 22.74 -0.80
N ARG A 80 3.77 23.27 0.34
CA ARG A 80 5.21 23.43 0.58
C ARG A 80 5.94 22.09 0.67
N ALA A 81 5.33 21.09 1.31
CA ALA A 81 5.90 19.73 1.39
C ALA A 81 6.00 19.11 0.00
N ILE A 82 4.96 19.23 -0.83
CA ILE A 82 4.95 18.75 -2.22
C ILE A 82 6.04 19.47 -3.03
N ALA A 83 6.15 20.79 -2.93
CA ALA A 83 7.15 21.58 -3.65
C ALA A 83 8.60 21.24 -3.27
N ALA A 84 8.82 20.69 -2.08
CA ALA A 84 10.14 20.25 -1.62
C ALA A 84 10.58 18.89 -2.19
N VAL A 85 9.67 18.16 -2.85
CA VAL A 85 9.92 16.80 -3.39
C VAL A 85 10.20 16.91 -4.88
N GLY A 86 11.35 16.37 -5.32
CA GLY A 86 11.74 16.30 -6.73
C GLY A 86 11.77 14.88 -7.27
N PRO A 87 11.99 14.73 -8.59
CA PRO A 87 12.05 13.41 -9.25
C PRO A 87 13.09 12.47 -8.64
N ASP A 88 14.19 13.01 -8.13
CA ASP A 88 15.28 12.25 -7.52
C ASP A 88 15.12 12.02 -6.00
N SER A 89 14.04 12.52 -5.41
CA SER A 89 13.72 12.24 -4.01
C SER A 89 13.30 10.77 -3.85
N LEU A 90 13.68 10.16 -2.72
CA LEU A 90 13.22 8.82 -2.35
C LEU A 90 11.70 8.85 -2.17
N SER A 91 11.02 7.96 -2.86
CA SER A 91 9.57 7.79 -2.77
C SER A 91 9.19 6.59 -1.90
N THR A 92 9.82 5.46 -2.12
CA THR A 92 9.40 4.20 -1.51
C THR A 92 10.58 3.26 -1.32
N LEU A 93 10.56 2.54 -0.19
CA LEU A 93 11.36 1.34 0.01
C LEU A 93 10.47 0.11 -0.12
N ILE A 94 10.84 -0.84 -0.99
CA ILE A 94 10.17 -2.13 -1.11
C ILE A 94 11.14 -3.23 -0.73
N TYR A 95 10.79 -3.98 0.33
CA TYR A 95 11.62 -5.09 0.78
C TYR A 95 11.29 -6.35 0.00
N THR A 96 12.34 -6.94 -0.60
CA THR A 96 12.25 -8.18 -1.38
C THR A 96 13.01 -9.30 -0.66
N SER A 97 12.51 -10.54 -0.77
CA SER A 97 13.25 -11.72 -0.30
C SER A 97 14.50 -11.89 -1.16
N GLY A 98 15.64 -11.44 -0.64
CA GLY A 98 16.91 -11.61 -1.32
C GLY A 98 17.33 -13.10 -1.38
N THR A 99 18.13 -13.46 -2.38
CA THR A 99 18.75 -14.80 -2.51
C THR A 99 19.69 -15.13 -1.34
N THR A 100 20.05 -14.17 -0.51
CA THR A 100 21.01 -14.26 0.60
C THR A 100 20.37 -14.39 1.98
N GLY A 101 19.06 -14.58 2.09
CA GLY A 101 18.31 -14.89 3.32
C GLY A 101 17.76 -13.67 4.08
N ARG A 102 18.31 -12.47 3.95
CA ARG A 102 17.71 -11.26 4.54
C ARG A 102 17.02 -10.42 3.45
N PRO A 103 15.83 -9.85 3.72
CA PRO A 103 15.18 -8.93 2.81
C PRO A 103 16.07 -7.72 2.50
N LYS A 104 16.03 -7.25 1.26
CA LYS A 104 16.75 -6.03 0.83
C LYS A 104 15.73 -4.94 0.51
N GLY A 105 15.94 -3.74 1.06
CA GLY A 105 15.16 -2.56 0.75
C GLY A 105 15.56 -1.98 -0.60
N VAL A 106 14.69 -2.11 -1.59
CA VAL A 106 14.89 -1.50 -2.91
C VAL A 106 14.42 -0.05 -2.84
N GLU A 107 15.34 0.88 -3.08
CA GLU A 107 15.04 2.32 -3.14
C GLU A 107 14.41 2.68 -4.48
N LEU A 108 13.19 3.21 -4.43
CA LEU A 108 12.46 3.70 -5.60
C LEU A 108 12.26 5.21 -5.47
N LEU A 109 12.74 5.94 -6.47
CA LEU A 109 12.62 7.40 -6.56
C LEU A 109 11.28 7.79 -7.18
N HIS A 110 10.84 9.04 -7.00
CA HIS A 110 9.62 9.54 -7.64
C HIS A 110 9.64 9.39 -9.15
N ARG A 111 10.80 9.60 -9.80
CA ARG A 111 10.95 9.42 -11.25
C ARG A 111 10.69 8.00 -11.74
N ASN A 112 10.90 6.96 -10.91
CA ASN A 112 10.61 5.58 -11.30
C ASN A 112 9.10 5.39 -11.54
N TRP A 113 8.27 5.88 -10.60
CA TRP A 113 6.82 5.80 -10.71
C TRP A 113 6.26 6.67 -11.85
N THR A 114 6.77 7.89 -12.01
CA THR A 114 6.33 8.77 -13.09
C THR A 114 6.72 8.22 -14.46
N TYR A 115 7.89 7.58 -14.57
CA TYR A 115 8.30 6.91 -15.81
C TYR A 115 7.33 5.81 -16.21
N GLU A 116 6.99 4.90 -15.30
CA GLU A 116 6.05 3.79 -15.56
C GLU A 116 4.66 4.32 -15.95
N GLY A 117 4.14 5.29 -15.21
CA GLY A 117 2.86 5.92 -15.54
C GLY A 117 2.84 6.53 -16.95
N PHE A 118 3.87 7.28 -17.33
CA PHE A 118 3.97 7.87 -18.66
C PHE A 118 4.26 6.84 -19.77
N ALA A 119 5.06 5.81 -19.48
CA ALA A 119 5.32 4.73 -20.43
C ALA A 119 4.03 4.00 -20.80
N MET A 120 3.21 3.67 -19.81
CA MET A 120 1.91 3.03 -20.03
C MET A 120 0.94 3.94 -20.80
N LYS A 121 0.91 5.22 -20.46
CA LYS A 121 0.12 6.21 -21.20
C LYS A 121 0.55 6.32 -22.66
N TYR A 122 1.84 6.26 -22.93
CA TYR A 122 2.38 6.30 -24.31
C TYR A 122 1.99 5.08 -25.16
N LEU A 123 1.81 3.91 -24.52
CA LEU A 123 1.40 2.68 -25.19
C LEU A 123 -0.07 2.70 -25.67
N ASP A 124 -0.89 3.60 -25.13
CA ASP A 124 -2.26 3.94 -25.55
C ASP A 124 -3.23 2.74 -25.68
N PHE A 125 -3.07 1.72 -24.81
CA PHE A 125 -4.00 0.58 -24.77
C PHE A 125 -4.92 0.59 -23.55
N VAL A 126 -4.73 1.55 -22.64
CA VAL A 126 -5.56 1.81 -21.45
C VAL A 126 -5.98 3.27 -21.49
N THR A 127 -7.25 3.54 -21.25
CA THR A 127 -7.85 4.87 -21.33
C THR A 127 -8.52 5.28 -20.01
N GLU A 128 -8.94 6.53 -19.90
CA GLU A 128 -9.67 7.05 -18.75
C GLU A 128 -11.05 6.41 -18.54
N ASP A 129 -11.62 5.82 -19.60
CA ASP A 129 -12.92 5.12 -19.55
C ASP A 129 -12.83 3.73 -18.92
N ASP A 130 -11.61 3.21 -18.77
CA ASP A 130 -11.38 1.87 -18.24
C ASP A 130 -11.67 1.75 -16.75
N LEU A 131 -11.91 0.50 -16.31
CA LEU A 131 -12.08 0.11 -14.92
C LEU A 131 -11.13 -1.03 -14.58
N LEU A 132 -10.16 -0.77 -13.72
CA LEU A 132 -9.23 -1.77 -13.20
C LEU A 132 -9.79 -2.43 -11.94
N TYR A 133 -9.74 -3.76 -11.84
CA TYR A 133 -9.87 -4.46 -10.57
C TYR A 133 -8.49 -4.66 -9.95
N LEU A 134 -8.18 -3.85 -8.93
CA LEU A 134 -6.87 -3.80 -8.28
C LEU A 134 -6.87 -4.64 -6.99
N TRP A 135 -6.41 -5.87 -7.11
CA TRP A 135 -6.31 -6.85 -6.03
C TRP A 135 -4.86 -7.12 -5.59
N LEU A 136 -3.89 -6.60 -6.34
CA LEU A 136 -2.47 -6.82 -6.05
C LEU A 136 -2.03 -6.08 -4.79
N PRO A 137 -1.22 -6.72 -3.91
CA PRO A 137 -0.75 -6.08 -2.69
C PRO A 137 0.13 -4.86 -2.96
N PHE A 138 -0.10 -3.78 -2.23
CA PHE A 138 0.75 -2.58 -2.28
C PHE A 138 2.11 -2.74 -1.59
N SER A 139 2.35 -3.86 -0.91
CA SER A 139 3.66 -4.25 -0.41
C SER A 139 4.62 -4.69 -1.52
N HIS A 140 4.10 -4.99 -2.72
CA HIS A 140 4.87 -5.34 -3.90
C HIS A 140 4.85 -4.23 -4.94
N VAL A 141 5.96 -4.13 -5.70
CA VAL A 141 6.14 -3.10 -6.73
C VAL A 141 4.99 -3.08 -7.73
N PHE A 142 4.51 -4.23 -8.18
CA PHE A 142 3.48 -4.32 -9.23
C PHE A 142 2.13 -3.70 -8.81
N GLY A 143 1.68 -3.93 -7.57
CA GLY A 143 0.45 -3.28 -7.06
C GLY A 143 0.57 -1.76 -6.98
N ARG A 144 1.74 -1.24 -6.60
CA ARG A 144 2.01 0.21 -6.55
C ARG A 144 2.18 0.82 -7.93
N ASP A 145 2.77 0.08 -8.86
CA ASP A 145 2.93 0.52 -10.24
C ASP A 145 1.58 0.83 -10.88
N LEU A 146 0.58 -0.01 -10.66
CA LEU A 146 -0.77 0.22 -11.14
C LEU A 146 -1.41 1.51 -10.59
N LEU A 147 -1.04 1.96 -9.39
CA LEU A 147 -1.46 3.28 -8.88
C LEU A 147 -0.77 4.42 -9.63
N ALA A 148 0.51 4.29 -9.97
CA ALA A 148 1.23 5.29 -10.75
C ALA A 148 0.64 5.42 -12.16
N VAL A 149 0.32 4.28 -12.78
CA VAL A 149 -0.36 4.22 -14.08
C VAL A 149 -1.75 4.86 -14.01
N GLN A 150 -2.53 4.57 -12.97
CA GLN A 150 -3.84 5.18 -12.73
C GLN A 150 -3.75 6.70 -12.64
N LEU A 151 -2.79 7.21 -11.87
CA LEU A 151 -2.59 8.67 -11.72
C LEU A 151 -2.19 9.35 -13.04
N ALA A 152 -1.44 8.66 -13.89
CA ALA A 152 -0.99 9.21 -15.17
C ALA A 152 -2.08 9.21 -16.25
N ILE A 153 -2.98 8.22 -16.24
CA ILE A 153 -4.01 8.01 -17.28
C ILE A 153 -5.37 8.55 -16.82
N GLY A 154 -5.76 8.31 -15.55
CA GLY A 154 -7.01 8.81 -15.00
C GLY A 154 -8.16 7.78 -14.95
N PHE A 155 -7.89 6.50 -15.21
CA PHE A 155 -8.93 5.46 -15.15
C PHE A 155 -9.43 5.17 -13.72
N ARG A 156 -10.57 4.52 -13.62
CA ARG A 156 -11.14 4.12 -12.33
C ARG A 156 -10.53 2.81 -11.84
N ALA A 157 -10.37 2.66 -10.52
CA ALA A 157 -9.94 1.40 -9.92
C ALA A 157 -10.89 0.99 -8.79
N ALA A 158 -11.32 -0.28 -8.83
CA ALA A 158 -11.97 -0.95 -7.71
C ALA A 158 -10.88 -1.72 -6.93
N VAL A 159 -10.63 -1.29 -5.69
CA VAL A 159 -9.53 -1.83 -4.87
C VAL A 159 -10.09 -2.85 -3.87
N ASP A 160 -9.64 -4.10 -3.97
CA ASP A 160 -9.93 -5.15 -2.99
C ASP A 160 -8.74 -6.12 -2.90
N GLY A 161 -7.95 -6.03 -1.83
CA GLY A 161 -6.76 -6.87 -1.60
C GLY A 161 -7.06 -8.29 -1.11
N ARG A 162 -8.33 -8.66 -0.92
CA ARG A 162 -8.73 -9.98 -0.43
C ARG A 162 -8.70 -11.01 -1.56
N VAL A 163 -7.68 -11.88 -1.53
CA VAL A 163 -7.42 -12.87 -2.61
C VAL A 163 -8.55 -13.89 -2.76
N ASP A 164 -9.27 -14.22 -1.70
CA ASP A 164 -10.43 -15.11 -1.68
C ASP A 164 -11.68 -14.47 -2.30
N HIS A 165 -11.75 -13.13 -2.35
CA HIS A 165 -12.87 -12.38 -2.93
C HIS A 165 -12.69 -12.04 -4.42
N ILE A 166 -11.59 -12.38 -5.05
CA ILE A 166 -11.30 -11.99 -6.44
C ILE A 166 -12.44 -12.38 -7.40
N MET A 167 -12.95 -13.61 -7.31
CA MET A 167 -14.02 -14.07 -8.21
C MET A 167 -15.33 -13.31 -8.02
N GLN A 168 -15.69 -13.02 -6.78
CA GLN A 168 -16.85 -12.21 -6.44
C GLN A 168 -16.65 -10.76 -6.92
N GLY A 169 -15.50 -10.16 -6.61
CA GLY A 169 -15.18 -8.81 -7.00
C GLY A 169 -15.18 -8.58 -8.51
N LEU A 170 -14.70 -9.56 -9.29
CA LEU A 170 -14.77 -9.52 -10.75
C LEU A 170 -16.20 -9.55 -11.29
N GLN A 171 -17.09 -10.32 -10.65
CA GLN A 171 -18.52 -10.37 -11.04
C GLN A 171 -19.25 -9.08 -10.70
N GLU A 172 -18.98 -8.49 -9.53
CA GLU A 172 -19.62 -7.26 -9.06
C GLU A 172 -19.13 -6.02 -9.80
N THR A 173 -17.82 -5.90 -10.01
CA THR A 173 -17.21 -4.71 -10.62
C THR A 173 -17.24 -4.74 -12.14
N ARG A 174 -17.21 -5.93 -12.76
CA ARG A 174 -17.11 -6.12 -14.23
C ARG A 174 -16.03 -5.24 -14.85
N PRO A 175 -14.78 -5.37 -14.42
CA PRO A 175 -13.69 -4.52 -14.87
C PRO A 175 -13.41 -4.71 -16.37
N THR A 176 -12.91 -3.66 -17.02
CA THR A 176 -12.41 -3.73 -18.40
C THR A 176 -10.95 -4.16 -18.44
N ILE A 177 -10.23 -3.96 -17.31
CA ILE A 177 -8.82 -4.34 -17.17
C ILE A 177 -8.66 -5.26 -15.96
N LEU A 178 -7.99 -6.38 -16.17
CA LEU A 178 -7.50 -7.25 -15.10
C LEU A 178 -6.00 -7.46 -15.27
N VAL A 179 -5.24 -7.05 -14.27
CA VAL A 179 -3.79 -7.25 -14.21
C VAL A 179 -3.47 -8.27 -13.13
N GLY A 180 -2.56 -9.18 -13.41
CA GLY A 180 -2.21 -10.19 -12.43
C GLY A 180 -1.01 -11.04 -12.83
N VAL A 181 -0.59 -11.89 -11.88
CA VAL A 181 0.45 -12.89 -12.12
C VAL A 181 -0.15 -14.13 -12.81
N PRO A 182 0.64 -14.92 -13.54
CA PRO A 182 0.14 -16.08 -14.33
C PRO A 182 -0.78 -17.02 -13.53
N ARG A 183 -0.46 -17.27 -12.28
CA ARG A 183 -1.22 -18.18 -11.41
C ARG A 183 -2.69 -17.78 -11.21
N ILE A 184 -3.04 -16.49 -11.25
CA ILE A 184 -4.44 -16.08 -11.10
C ILE A 184 -5.24 -16.45 -12.35
N PHE A 185 -4.64 -16.27 -13.54
CA PHE A 185 -5.30 -16.64 -14.79
C PHE A 185 -5.51 -18.16 -14.91
N GLU A 186 -4.57 -18.96 -14.39
CA GLU A 186 -4.73 -20.42 -14.29
C GLU A 186 -5.91 -20.79 -13.37
N LYS A 187 -6.05 -20.12 -12.21
CA LYS A 187 -7.18 -20.33 -11.30
C LYS A 187 -8.52 -19.95 -11.93
N VAL A 188 -8.58 -18.77 -12.58
CA VAL A 188 -9.79 -18.32 -13.27
C VAL A 188 -10.17 -19.32 -14.37
N ARG A 189 -9.20 -19.74 -15.18
CA ARG A 189 -9.43 -20.78 -16.24
C ARG A 189 -9.96 -22.06 -15.65
N ALA A 190 -9.37 -22.57 -14.56
CA ALA A 190 -9.81 -23.80 -13.91
C ALA A 190 -11.25 -23.67 -13.38
N ALA A 191 -11.59 -22.55 -12.75
CA ALA A 191 -12.93 -22.27 -12.25
C ALA A 191 -13.96 -22.25 -13.40
N VAL A 192 -13.66 -21.56 -14.50
CA VAL A 192 -14.52 -21.51 -15.69
C VAL A 192 -14.75 -22.91 -16.28
N LEU A 193 -13.69 -23.72 -16.43
CA LEU A 193 -13.81 -25.09 -16.97
C LEU A 193 -14.61 -26.02 -16.04
N THR A 194 -14.59 -25.77 -14.73
CA THR A 194 -15.40 -26.52 -13.77
C THR A 194 -16.89 -26.14 -13.87
N MET A 195 -17.18 -24.85 -14.10
CA MET A 195 -18.56 -24.36 -14.29
C MET A 195 -19.15 -24.77 -15.66
N TYR A 196 -18.31 -24.88 -16.69
CA TYR A 196 -18.71 -25.23 -18.03
C TYR A 196 -17.84 -26.41 -18.55
N PRO A 197 -18.11 -27.64 -18.07
CA PRO A 197 -17.37 -28.80 -18.58
C PRO A 197 -17.60 -28.94 -20.08
N GLN A 198 -16.51 -29.02 -20.83
CA GLN A 198 -16.60 -29.31 -22.27
C GLN A 198 -17.06 -30.77 -22.43
N ASN A 199 -18.25 -30.96 -22.96
CA ASN A 199 -18.74 -32.28 -23.40
C ASN A 199 -17.91 -32.84 -24.56
#